data_4d836c3a68b268fa2710ad6f5bb342c2
#
_entry.id   4d836c3a68b268fa2710ad6f5bb342c2
#
_cell.length_a   1.000
_cell.length_b   1.000
_cell.length_c   1.000
_cell.angle_alpha   90.00
_cell.angle_beta   90.00
_cell.angle_gamma   90.00
#
_symmetry.space_group_name_H-M   'P 1'
#
loop_
_entity.id
_entity.type
_entity.pdbx_description
1 polymer ?
#
loop_
_entity_poly.entity_id
_entity_poly.type
_entity_poly.pdbx_seq_one_letter_code
_entity_poly.pdbx_strand_id
1 'polypeptide(L)'
;MIVKYVQPDRSGIQAHNFTRHSIGYVVRGKKCVYYGDVCHEIPQGTLFYMGMGNHYTEDVPEQGKNFEQIVFYYTSDQLSRILNHLSVGYQLNITNDHSCPNCENQSHVSYPASNIMKNFFGTVNQYLKDDAFSQDNTAETIKMTELIYLILAQKDCC
;
A
#
# COMPACT_ATOMS: atom_id res chain seq x y z
N MET A 1 -4.45 -1.70 10.22
CA MET A 1 -5.64 -2.37 9.66
C MET A 1 -5.36 -2.80 8.24
N ILE A 2 -5.60 -4.06 7.92
CA ILE A 2 -5.37 -4.64 6.60
C ILE A 2 -6.71 -5.00 6.00
N VAL A 3 -7.00 -4.50 4.81
CA VAL A 3 -8.30 -4.68 4.14
C VAL A 3 -8.07 -5.15 2.70
N LYS A 4 -8.85 -6.13 2.27
CA LYS A 4 -8.95 -6.54 0.88
C LYS A 4 -10.23 -5.96 0.27
N TYR A 5 -10.08 -5.30 -0.87
CA TYR A 5 -11.20 -4.81 -1.66
C TYR A 5 -11.34 -5.62 -2.95
N VAL A 6 -12.56 -6.01 -3.25
CA VAL A 6 -12.90 -6.73 -4.47
C VAL A 6 -14.05 -5.99 -5.15
N GLN A 7 -13.86 -5.63 -6.42
CA GLN A 7 -14.89 -4.95 -7.21
C GLN A 7 -15.11 -5.66 -8.54
N PRO A 8 -16.35 -6.13 -8.81
CA PRO A 8 -16.65 -6.80 -10.07
C PRO A 8 -16.79 -5.81 -11.24
N ASP A 9 -17.19 -4.59 -10.96
CA ASP A 9 -17.45 -3.56 -11.96
C ASP A 9 -16.53 -2.35 -11.76
N ARG A 10 -16.40 -1.56 -12.83
CA ARG A 10 -15.66 -0.30 -12.78
C ARG A 10 -16.30 0.65 -11.76
N SER A 11 -15.49 1.17 -10.84
CA SER A 11 -16.01 1.98 -9.73
C SER A 11 -16.48 3.38 -10.16
N GLY A 12 -16.00 3.88 -11.30
CA GLY A 12 -16.03 5.30 -11.61
C GLY A 12 -15.07 6.09 -10.70
N ILE A 13 -14.90 7.37 -11.00
CA ILE A 13 -14.03 8.24 -10.20
C ILE A 13 -14.67 8.48 -8.83
N GLN A 14 -13.95 8.16 -7.78
CA GLN A 14 -14.39 8.32 -6.40
C GLN A 14 -13.46 9.29 -5.67
N ALA A 15 -14.05 10.19 -4.88
CA ALA A 15 -13.34 11.08 -4.00
C ALA A 15 -13.15 10.40 -2.63
N HIS A 16 -11.93 10.42 -2.12
CA HIS A 16 -11.59 9.87 -0.82
C HIS A 16 -10.89 10.93 0.02
N ASN A 17 -11.28 11.06 1.28
CA ASN A 17 -10.55 11.84 2.27
C ASN A 17 -9.91 10.85 3.25
N PHE A 18 -8.61 10.61 3.10
CA PHE A 18 -7.89 9.66 3.94
C PHE A 18 -7.42 10.33 5.24
N THR A 19 -7.79 9.73 6.36
CA THR A 19 -7.33 10.10 7.70
C THR A 19 -6.16 9.24 8.18
N ARG A 20 -5.73 8.29 7.36
CA ARG A 20 -4.62 7.36 7.62
C ARG A 20 -3.71 7.29 6.40
N HIS A 21 -2.45 6.95 6.67
CA HIS A 21 -1.53 6.58 5.60
C HIS A 21 -1.94 5.22 5.02
N SER A 22 -1.91 5.08 3.71
CA SER A 22 -2.25 3.82 3.06
C SER A 22 -1.13 3.34 2.17
N ILE A 23 -0.82 2.04 2.29
CA ILE A 23 0.09 1.33 1.40
C ILE A 23 -0.71 0.19 0.80
N GLY A 24 -0.85 0.19 -0.51
CA GLY A 24 -1.65 -0.78 -1.21
C GLY A 24 -0.88 -1.58 -2.24
N TYR A 25 -1.48 -2.68 -2.63
CA TYR A 25 -0.97 -3.57 -3.67
C TYR A 25 -2.12 -3.98 -4.58
N VAL A 26 -1.97 -3.76 -5.88
CA VAL A 26 -2.96 -4.16 -6.87
C VAL A 26 -2.76 -5.63 -7.20
N VAL A 27 -3.66 -6.46 -6.70
CA VAL A 27 -3.63 -7.93 -6.93
C VAL A 27 -4.08 -8.25 -8.34
N ARG A 28 -5.13 -7.56 -8.83
CA ARG A 28 -5.71 -7.79 -10.16
C ARG A 28 -6.43 -6.53 -10.65
N GLY A 29 -6.36 -6.29 -11.96
CA GLY A 29 -6.91 -5.09 -12.58
C GLY A 29 -5.93 -3.93 -12.50
N LYS A 30 -6.44 -2.72 -12.56
CA LYS A 30 -5.62 -1.51 -12.41
C LYS A 30 -6.35 -0.45 -11.61
N LYS A 31 -5.58 0.42 -10.98
CA LYS A 31 -6.07 1.59 -10.25
C LYS A 31 -5.62 2.84 -11.00
N CYS A 32 -6.50 3.82 -11.11
CA CYS A 32 -6.17 5.15 -11.60
C CYS A 32 -6.17 6.13 -10.44
N VAL A 33 -5.14 6.95 -10.33
CA VAL A 33 -5.10 8.09 -9.40
C VAL A 33 -5.12 9.37 -10.22
N TYR A 34 -6.05 10.26 -9.93
CA TYR A 34 -6.25 11.47 -10.72
C TYR A 34 -5.62 12.68 -10.05
N TYR A 35 -4.84 13.42 -10.83
CA TYR A 35 -4.35 14.76 -10.52
C TYR A 35 -4.96 15.71 -11.56
N GLY A 36 -6.01 16.44 -11.17
CA GLY A 36 -6.81 17.17 -12.15
C GLY A 36 -7.43 16.19 -13.14
N ASP A 37 -7.18 16.40 -14.43
CA ASP A 37 -7.72 15.55 -15.51
C ASP A 37 -6.76 14.41 -15.90
N VAL A 38 -5.60 14.30 -15.27
CA VAL A 38 -4.57 13.31 -15.61
C VAL A 38 -4.72 12.07 -14.74
N CYS A 39 -4.91 10.93 -15.39
CA CYS A 39 -4.92 9.63 -14.73
C CYS A 39 -3.49 9.06 -14.67
N HIS A 40 -3.04 8.72 -13.47
CA HIS A 40 -1.83 7.93 -13.26
C HIS A 40 -2.23 6.48 -13.01
N GLU A 41 -1.88 5.60 -13.93
CA GLU A 41 -2.24 4.19 -13.84
C GLU A 41 -1.29 3.44 -12.90
N ILE A 42 -1.90 2.63 -12.03
CA ILE A 42 -1.20 1.71 -11.14
C ILE A 42 -1.62 0.30 -11.55
N PRO A 43 -0.78 -0.41 -12.33
CA PRO A 43 -1.14 -1.72 -12.86
C PRO A 43 -1.03 -2.83 -11.81
N GLN A 44 -1.53 -4.00 -12.18
CA GLN A 44 -1.39 -5.22 -11.40
C GLN A 44 0.07 -5.47 -11.02
N GLY A 45 0.30 -5.95 -9.79
CA GLY A 45 1.65 -6.24 -9.31
C GLY A 45 2.43 -5.02 -8.84
N THR A 46 1.78 -3.91 -8.62
CA THR A 46 2.39 -2.64 -8.24
C THR A 46 1.96 -2.24 -6.83
N LEU A 47 2.93 -1.81 -6.01
CA LEU A 47 2.65 -1.13 -4.75
C LEU A 47 2.35 0.34 -4.99
N PHE A 48 1.52 0.89 -4.11
CA PHE A 48 1.29 2.33 -4.08
C PHE A 48 1.18 2.83 -2.64
N TYR A 49 1.62 4.06 -2.43
CA TYR A 49 1.44 4.79 -1.18
C TYR A 49 0.55 6.00 -1.44
N MET A 50 -0.44 6.21 -0.59
CA MET A 50 -1.28 7.39 -0.60
C MET A 50 -1.28 8.00 0.81
N GLY A 51 -0.84 9.25 0.91
CA GLY A 51 -0.83 9.99 2.16
C GLY A 51 -2.24 10.40 2.61
N MET A 52 -2.31 11.01 3.79
CA MET A 52 -3.55 11.60 4.28
C MET A 52 -3.98 12.77 3.39
N GLY A 53 -5.28 13.02 3.36
CA GLY A 53 -5.89 14.09 2.58
C GLY A 53 -6.82 13.60 1.48
N ASN A 54 -7.11 14.47 0.53
CA ASN A 54 -8.07 14.21 -0.53
C ASN A 54 -7.41 13.56 -1.74
N HIS A 55 -8.01 12.46 -2.21
CA HIS A 55 -7.58 11.75 -3.40
C HIS A 55 -8.77 11.41 -4.28
N TYR A 56 -8.55 11.39 -5.59
CA TYR A 56 -9.53 10.95 -6.57
C TYR A 56 -8.98 9.70 -7.25
N THR A 57 -9.70 8.59 -7.13
CA THR A 57 -9.26 7.30 -7.66
C THR A 57 -10.36 6.58 -8.41
N GLU A 58 -9.98 5.67 -9.28
CA GLU A 58 -10.88 4.76 -9.96
C GLU A 58 -10.28 3.36 -9.99
N ASP A 59 -11.08 2.37 -9.64
CA ASP A 59 -10.70 0.97 -9.71
C ASP A 59 -11.29 0.35 -10.97
N VAL A 60 -10.43 -0.25 -11.79
CA VAL A 60 -10.80 -0.76 -13.12
C VAL A 60 -10.51 -2.26 -13.20
N PRO A 61 -11.55 -3.10 -13.23
CA PRO A 61 -11.38 -4.55 -13.41
C PRO A 61 -10.80 -4.91 -14.77
N GLU A 62 -10.12 -6.04 -14.85
CA GLU A 62 -9.84 -6.69 -16.12
C GLU A 62 -11.13 -7.29 -16.70
N GLN A 63 -11.17 -7.44 -18.02
CA GLN A 63 -12.29 -8.06 -18.69
C GLN A 63 -12.54 -9.49 -18.16
N GLY A 64 -13.74 -9.75 -17.64
CA GLY A 64 -14.15 -11.04 -17.10
C GLY A 64 -13.59 -11.42 -15.74
N LYS A 65 -12.91 -10.47 -15.06
CA LYS A 65 -12.32 -10.70 -13.72
C LYS A 65 -12.57 -9.51 -12.81
N ASN A 66 -12.60 -9.75 -11.49
CA ASN A 66 -12.74 -8.67 -10.52
C ASN A 66 -11.46 -7.84 -10.41
N PHE A 67 -11.62 -6.56 -10.09
CA PHE A 67 -10.53 -5.78 -9.53
C PHE A 67 -10.30 -6.23 -8.08
N GLU A 68 -9.04 -6.42 -7.70
CA GLU A 68 -8.67 -6.79 -6.33
C GLU A 68 -7.47 -6.00 -5.88
N GLN A 69 -7.54 -5.48 -4.65
CA GLN A 69 -6.43 -4.81 -3.99
C GLN A 69 -6.39 -5.15 -2.50
N ILE A 70 -5.19 -5.11 -1.94
CA ILE A 70 -4.96 -5.24 -0.50
C ILE A 70 -4.36 -3.91 -0.03
N VAL A 71 -4.95 -3.31 1.01
CA VAL A 71 -4.51 -2.01 1.53
C VAL A 71 -4.21 -2.12 3.02
N PHE A 72 -3.04 -1.61 3.40
CA PHE A 72 -2.59 -1.46 4.77
C PHE A 72 -2.81 -0.01 5.19
N TYR A 73 -3.58 0.20 6.25
CA TYR A 73 -3.84 1.53 6.80
C TYR A 73 -3.10 1.71 8.11
N TYR A 74 -2.32 2.79 8.19
CA TYR A 74 -1.53 3.17 9.37
C TYR A 74 -1.99 4.52 9.87
N THR A 75 -2.27 4.64 11.17
CA THR A 75 -2.33 5.96 11.80
C THR A 75 -0.90 6.52 11.86
N SER A 76 -0.78 7.84 11.97
CA SER A 76 0.54 8.48 12.12
C SER A 76 1.28 7.95 13.36
N ASP A 77 0.55 7.69 14.45
CA ASP A 77 1.11 7.13 15.67
C ASP A 77 1.62 5.69 15.48
N GLN A 78 0.84 4.83 14.82
CA GLN A 78 1.27 3.46 14.50
C GLN A 78 2.53 3.46 13.63
N LEU A 79 2.54 4.30 12.59
CA LEU A 79 3.69 4.38 11.68
C LEU A 79 4.95 4.84 12.42
N SER A 80 4.82 5.88 13.27
CA SER A 80 5.94 6.37 14.09
C SER A 80 6.47 5.31 15.04
N ARG A 81 5.60 4.55 15.68
CA ARG A 81 6.00 3.44 16.58
C ARG A 81 6.73 2.35 15.84
N ILE A 82 6.24 1.95 14.66
CA ILE A 82 6.88 0.93 13.83
C ILE A 82 8.27 1.40 13.39
N LEU A 83 8.38 2.62 12.89
CA LEU A 83 9.65 3.19 12.45
C LEU A 83 10.66 3.27 13.60
N ASN A 84 10.22 3.72 14.78
CA ASN A 84 11.06 3.77 15.97
C ASN A 84 11.51 2.37 16.42
N HIS A 85 10.60 1.40 16.41
CA HIS A 85 10.91 0.01 16.75
C HIS A 85 11.95 -0.59 15.81
N LEU A 86 11.82 -0.38 14.50
CA LEU A 86 12.76 -0.87 13.51
C LEU A 86 14.11 -0.16 13.60
N SER A 87 14.11 1.15 13.86
CA SER A 87 15.35 1.93 13.99
C SER A 87 16.15 1.56 15.26
N VAL A 88 15.49 1.53 16.42
CA VAL A 88 16.14 1.28 17.70
C VAL A 88 16.34 -0.21 17.95
N GLY A 89 15.31 -1.01 17.72
CA GLY A 89 15.33 -2.46 18.03
C GLY A 89 16.21 -3.27 17.09
N TYR A 90 16.27 -2.89 15.82
CA TYR A 90 17.04 -3.59 14.79
C TYR A 90 18.18 -2.77 14.21
N GLN A 91 18.44 -1.59 14.76
CA GLN A 91 19.51 -0.69 14.33
C GLN A 91 19.46 -0.34 12.82
N LEU A 92 18.25 -0.29 12.26
CA LEU A 92 18.06 0.13 10.88
C LEU A 92 18.27 1.63 10.79
N ASN A 93 19.12 2.04 9.84
CA ASN A 93 19.36 3.45 9.59
C ASN A 93 18.22 4.00 8.72
N ILE A 94 17.29 4.70 9.35
CA ILE A 94 16.18 5.38 8.68
C ILE A 94 16.59 6.84 8.55
N THR A 95 17.19 7.19 7.42
CA THR A 95 17.61 8.58 7.15
C THR A 95 16.65 9.26 6.20
N ASN A 96 16.39 10.56 6.48
CA ASN A 96 15.62 11.43 5.58
C ASN A 96 16.46 11.98 4.41
N ASP A 97 17.63 11.40 4.16
CA ASP A 97 18.60 11.94 3.20
C ASP A 97 18.26 11.63 1.73
N HIS A 98 17.08 11.08 1.46
CA HIS A 98 16.64 10.80 0.10
C HIS A 98 15.75 11.93 -0.42
N SER A 99 16.38 12.99 -0.91
CA SER A 99 15.69 13.91 -1.80
C SER A 99 15.58 13.26 -3.19
N CYS A 100 14.50 12.54 -3.44
CA CYS A 100 14.17 12.13 -4.80
C CYS A 100 13.45 13.30 -5.49
N PRO A 101 14.04 13.95 -6.50
CA PRO A 101 13.40 15.09 -7.17
C PRO A 101 12.05 14.72 -7.80
N ASN A 102 11.85 13.44 -8.09
CA ASN A 102 10.62 12.94 -8.71
C ASN A 102 9.50 12.68 -7.70
N CYS A 103 9.80 12.62 -6.39
CA CYS A 103 8.84 12.31 -5.35
C CYS A 103 8.33 13.56 -4.61
N GLU A 104 9.00 14.69 -4.72
CA GLU A 104 8.72 15.89 -3.91
C GLU A 104 7.37 16.55 -4.18
N ASN A 105 6.73 16.25 -5.30
CA ASN A 105 5.47 16.88 -5.72
C ASN A 105 4.31 15.90 -5.96
N GLN A 106 4.45 14.64 -5.59
CA GLN A 106 3.41 13.64 -5.83
C GLN A 106 2.72 13.26 -4.50
N SER A 107 1.40 13.35 -4.48
CA SER A 107 0.60 12.88 -3.33
C SER A 107 0.52 11.37 -3.23
N HIS A 108 1.00 10.65 -4.25
CA HIS A 108 1.20 9.20 -4.22
C HIS A 108 2.53 8.81 -4.83
N VAL A 109 3.02 7.65 -4.44
CA VAL A 109 4.18 6.99 -5.01
C VAL A 109 3.77 5.58 -5.42
N SER A 110 4.21 5.13 -6.58
CA SER A 110 3.94 3.75 -7.02
C SER A 110 5.19 3.14 -7.65
N TYR A 111 5.40 1.85 -7.42
CA TYR A 111 6.52 1.11 -8.01
C TYR A 111 6.18 -0.38 -8.11
N PRO A 112 6.73 -1.08 -9.12
CA PRO A 112 6.52 -2.52 -9.29
C PRO A 112 7.01 -3.30 -8.07
N ALA A 113 6.24 -4.28 -7.63
CA ALA A 113 6.62 -5.12 -6.51
C ALA A 113 7.74 -6.09 -6.90
N SER A 114 8.75 -6.23 -6.03
CA SER A 114 9.74 -7.29 -6.11
C SER A 114 9.10 -8.66 -5.88
N ASN A 115 9.83 -9.75 -6.20
CA ASN A 115 9.35 -11.10 -5.92
C ASN A 115 9.09 -11.35 -4.43
N ILE A 116 9.95 -10.80 -3.55
CA ILE A 116 9.76 -10.87 -2.11
C ILE A 116 8.46 -10.18 -1.70
N MET A 117 8.20 -9.01 -2.26
CA MET A 117 6.98 -8.25 -1.97
C MET A 117 5.73 -8.95 -2.49
N LYS A 118 5.79 -9.53 -3.69
CA LYS A 118 4.69 -10.33 -4.24
C LYS A 118 4.38 -11.54 -3.35
N ASN A 119 5.40 -12.23 -2.87
CA ASN A 119 5.25 -13.36 -1.95
C ASN A 119 4.65 -12.92 -0.61
N PHE A 120 5.07 -11.77 -0.10
CA PHE A 120 4.52 -11.18 1.12
C PHE A 120 3.00 -10.95 0.96
N PHE A 121 2.58 -10.28 -0.11
CA PHE A 121 1.15 -10.04 -0.34
C PHE A 121 0.36 -11.31 -0.64
N GLY A 122 0.98 -12.30 -1.26
CA GLY A 122 0.39 -13.64 -1.41
C GLY A 122 0.08 -14.29 -0.07
N THR A 123 0.99 -14.20 0.88
CA THR A 123 0.80 -14.68 2.26
C THR A 123 -0.29 -13.89 2.99
N VAL A 124 -0.27 -12.57 2.88
CA VAL A 124 -1.32 -11.71 3.47
C VAL A 124 -2.69 -12.07 2.90
N ASN A 125 -2.78 -12.29 1.59
CA ASN A 125 -4.03 -12.70 0.96
C ASN A 125 -4.55 -14.02 1.52
N GLN A 126 -3.67 -14.97 1.80
CA GLN A 126 -4.05 -16.24 2.43
C GLN A 126 -4.57 -16.03 3.85
N TYR A 127 -3.93 -15.18 4.65
CA TYR A 127 -4.42 -14.81 5.98
C TYR A 127 -5.80 -14.16 5.94
N LEU A 128 -6.05 -13.30 4.95
CA LEU A 128 -7.35 -12.67 4.77
C LEU A 128 -8.44 -13.68 4.38
N LYS A 129 -8.10 -14.66 3.53
CA LYS A 129 -9.03 -15.74 3.17
C LYS A 129 -9.41 -16.61 4.36
N ASP A 130 -8.46 -16.88 5.24
CA ASP A 130 -8.64 -17.73 6.42
C ASP A 130 -9.17 -16.93 7.63
N ASP A 131 -9.45 -15.64 7.45
CA ASP A 131 -9.93 -14.72 8.50
C ASP A 131 -9.00 -14.66 9.73
N ALA A 132 -7.71 -14.84 9.52
CA ALA A 132 -6.72 -14.94 10.59
C ALA A 132 -6.55 -13.63 11.37
N PHE A 133 -6.72 -12.48 10.72
CA PHE A 133 -6.54 -11.17 11.37
C PHE A 133 -7.67 -10.79 12.32
N SER A 134 -8.89 -11.31 12.11
CA SER A 134 -9.99 -11.08 13.04
C SER A 134 -9.86 -11.87 14.32
N GLN A 135 -9.13 -12.98 14.28
CA GLN A 135 -8.90 -13.85 15.42
C GLN A 135 -7.70 -13.43 16.26
N ASP A 136 -6.72 -12.76 15.66
CA ASP A 136 -5.46 -12.41 16.31
C ASP A 136 -4.90 -11.09 15.79
N ASN A 137 -5.08 -10.03 16.58
CA ASN A 137 -4.51 -8.72 16.30
C ASN A 137 -2.97 -8.73 16.25
N THR A 138 -2.33 -9.70 16.88
CA THR A 138 -0.87 -9.83 16.85
C THR A 138 -0.40 -10.18 15.44
N ALA A 139 -1.08 -11.10 14.77
CA ALA A 139 -0.76 -11.47 13.39
C ALA A 139 -0.87 -10.26 12.45
N GLU A 140 -1.91 -9.46 12.57
CA GLU A 140 -2.06 -8.23 11.79
C GLU A 140 -0.93 -7.25 12.08
N THR A 141 -0.60 -7.01 13.35
CA THR A 141 0.46 -6.10 13.76
C THR A 141 1.84 -6.54 13.23
N ILE A 142 2.13 -7.83 13.26
CA ILE A 142 3.38 -8.37 12.70
C ILE A 142 3.45 -8.11 11.20
N LYS A 143 2.38 -8.35 10.46
CA LYS A 143 2.33 -8.10 9.01
C LYS A 143 2.44 -6.61 8.68
N MET A 144 1.83 -5.75 9.47
CA MET A 144 1.96 -4.30 9.31
C MET A 144 3.40 -3.83 9.51
N THR A 145 4.09 -4.38 10.50
CA THR A 145 5.51 -4.09 10.77
C THR A 145 6.42 -4.65 9.67
N GLU A 146 6.17 -5.88 9.23
CA GLU A 146 6.95 -6.55 8.19
C GLU A 146 6.89 -5.80 6.86
N LEU A 147 5.72 -5.27 6.47
CA LEU A 147 5.59 -4.46 5.25
C LEU A 147 6.51 -3.24 5.28
N ILE A 148 6.52 -2.50 6.37
CA ILE A 148 7.39 -1.33 6.53
C ILE A 148 8.86 -1.75 6.45
N TYR A 149 9.24 -2.84 7.12
CA TYR A 149 10.60 -3.38 7.04
C TYR A 149 10.99 -3.70 5.59
N LEU A 150 10.13 -4.39 4.85
CA LEU A 150 10.41 -4.76 3.46
C LEU A 150 10.56 -3.54 2.55
N ILE A 151 9.77 -2.50 2.77
CA ILE A 151 9.90 -1.23 2.03
C ILE A 151 11.24 -0.56 2.33
N LEU A 152 11.62 -0.47 3.61
CA LEU A 152 12.88 0.14 4.02
C LEU A 152 14.11 -0.67 3.58
N ALA A 153 13.96 -1.98 3.44
CA ALA A 153 15.03 -2.86 2.98
C ALA A 153 15.29 -2.77 1.47
N GLN A 154 14.37 -2.19 0.71
CA GLN A 154 14.57 -1.94 -0.71
C GLN A 154 15.56 -0.78 -0.89
N LYS A 155 16.68 -1.06 -1.57
CA LYS A 155 17.75 -0.07 -1.77
C LYS A 155 17.50 0.88 -2.93
N ASP A 156 16.53 0.59 -3.77
CA ASP A 156 16.24 1.36 -4.96
C ASP A 156 15.08 2.32 -4.65
N CYS A 157 15.43 3.57 -4.40
CA CYS A 157 14.45 4.65 -4.36
C CYS A 157 14.05 5.04 -5.78
N CYS A 158 12.78 5.02 -6.06
CA CYS A 158 12.16 5.44 -7.32
C CYS A 158 12.46 4.52 -8.49
#